data_8de0189e9decdf107bc24845519851b4
#
_entry.id   8de0189e9decdf107bc24845519851b4
#
_cell.length_a   1.000
_cell.length_b   1.000
_cell.length_c   1.000
_cell.angle_alpha   90.00
_cell.angle_beta   90.00
_cell.angle_gamma   90.00
#
_symmetry.space_group_name_H-M   'P 1'
#
loop_
_entity.id
_entity.type
_entity.pdbx_description
1 polymer ?
#
loop_
_entity_poly.entity_id
_entity_poly.type
_entity_poly.pdbx_seq_one_letter_code
_entity_poly.pdbx_strand_id
1 'polypeptide(L)'
;FFKQKTAYEISLGLVGSEMCIRDRVTTMMFFIIFSVVIRRGDFLTGSVTNFPEFLAAGLIMMAMLQNAFANTSSSLVLSKVQGNIIDILMPPLTAGELTFSYAMGGVVRGIVVGVSVFFVISFFVEFETFHFGFIIFHMFFASMALSLLGIIGGIWSEKFDHIAAVTNFVVTPLTFLSGTFYSIERLPEDWSYFAQFNPIFYMVDGFRYGLTGYADGNLLYGVLYVLSLNAILWFFAYVMFSAGYRLKT
;
A
#
# COMPACT_ATOMS: atom_id res chain seq x y z
N PHE A 1 -6.12 -37.02 -3.18
CA PHE A 1 -6.84 -35.77 -2.89
C PHE A 1 -6.21 -35.01 -1.71
N PHE A 2 -5.96 -35.67 -0.58
CA PHE A 2 -5.34 -35.05 0.60
C PHE A 2 -3.91 -34.55 0.35
N LYS A 3 -3.07 -35.35 -0.33
CA LYS A 3 -1.69 -34.97 -0.67
C LYS A 3 -1.58 -33.75 -1.61
N GLN A 4 -2.52 -33.59 -2.54
CA GLN A 4 -2.56 -32.44 -3.44
C GLN A 4 -2.96 -31.16 -2.71
N LYS A 5 -3.92 -31.25 -1.78
CA LYS A 5 -4.35 -30.10 -0.97
C LYS A 5 -3.23 -29.59 -0.06
N THR A 6 -2.49 -30.50 0.58
CA THR A 6 -1.34 -30.16 1.43
C THR A 6 -0.19 -29.54 0.62
N ALA A 7 0.12 -30.08 -0.57
CA ALA A 7 1.15 -29.53 -1.45
C ALA A 7 0.79 -28.12 -1.95
N TYR A 8 -0.50 -27.88 -2.23
CA TYR A 8 -1.02 -26.58 -2.64
C TYR A 8 -0.96 -25.55 -1.51
N GLU A 9 -1.33 -25.92 -0.28
CA GLU A 9 -1.24 -25.06 0.90
C GLU A 9 0.21 -24.70 1.25
N ILE A 10 1.13 -25.66 1.10
CA ILE A 10 2.57 -25.44 1.29
C ILE A 10 3.12 -24.50 0.20
N SER A 11 2.72 -24.68 -1.06
CA SER A 11 3.15 -23.80 -2.16
C SER A 11 2.62 -22.37 -2.00
N LEU A 12 1.39 -22.19 -1.54
CA LEU A 12 0.81 -20.89 -1.22
C LEU A 12 1.53 -20.21 -0.04
N GLY A 13 1.87 -20.97 0.99
CA GLY A 13 2.64 -20.50 2.13
C GLY A 13 4.05 -20.05 1.72
N LEU A 14 4.73 -20.84 0.86
CA LEU A 14 6.05 -20.51 0.33
C LEU A 14 6.00 -19.27 -0.57
N VAL A 15 5.05 -19.18 -1.49
CA VAL A 15 4.87 -17.97 -2.34
C VAL A 15 4.61 -16.72 -1.48
N GLY A 16 3.82 -16.83 -0.42
CA GLY A 16 3.60 -15.72 0.50
C GLY A 16 4.86 -15.30 1.25
N SER A 17 5.67 -16.26 1.71
CA SER A 17 6.92 -15.99 2.41
C SER A 17 8.00 -15.42 1.49
N GLU A 18 8.14 -15.92 0.26
CA GLU A 18 9.08 -15.41 -0.74
C GLU A 18 8.75 -13.97 -1.14
N MET A 19 7.48 -13.62 -1.34
CA MET A 19 7.08 -12.25 -1.60
C MET A 19 7.46 -11.32 -0.43
N CYS A 20 7.22 -11.73 0.81
CA CYS A 20 7.59 -10.93 1.98
C CYS A 20 9.11 -10.74 2.11
N ILE A 21 9.92 -11.75 1.81
CA ILE A 21 11.39 -11.65 1.84
C ILE A 21 11.88 -10.71 0.73
N ARG A 22 11.39 -10.88 -0.48
CA ARG A 22 11.74 -10.03 -1.61
C ARG A 22 11.47 -8.55 -1.32
N ASP A 23 10.30 -8.24 -0.78
CA ASP A 23 9.89 -6.87 -0.51
C ASP A 23 10.77 -6.23 0.58
N ARG A 24 11.17 -7.00 1.61
CA ARG A 24 12.12 -6.53 2.63
C ARG A 24 13.49 -6.25 2.05
N VAL A 25 14.01 -7.17 1.24
CA VAL A 25 15.33 -7.01 0.60
C VAL A 25 15.31 -5.79 -0.33
N THR A 26 14.27 -5.63 -1.14
CA THR A 26 14.11 -4.49 -2.04
C THR A 26 14.03 -3.18 -1.27
N THR A 27 13.23 -3.12 -0.21
CA THR A 27 13.10 -1.91 0.63
C THR A 27 14.41 -1.56 1.32
N MET A 28 15.14 -2.56 1.85
CA MET A 28 16.47 -2.35 2.43
C MET A 28 17.49 -1.87 1.39
N MET A 29 17.46 -2.43 0.20
CA MET A 29 18.35 -1.99 -0.87
C MET A 29 18.07 -0.53 -1.24
N PHE A 30 16.81 -0.13 -1.38
CA PHE A 30 16.44 1.27 -1.59
C PHE A 30 16.91 2.15 -0.42
N PHE A 31 16.67 1.73 0.81
CA PHE A 31 17.11 2.48 1.99
C PHE A 31 18.62 2.68 2.00
N ILE A 32 19.41 1.64 1.78
CA ILE A 32 20.88 1.72 1.77
C ILE A 32 21.37 2.61 0.63
N ILE A 33 20.87 2.41 -0.60
CA ILE A 33 21.28 3.20 -1.75
C ILE A 33 20.99 4.68 -1.52
N PHE A 34 19.75 5.01 -1.15
CA PHE A 34 19.35 6.40 -0.99
C PHE A 34 19.99 7.06 0.23
N SER A 35 20.14 6.35 1.36
CA SER A 35 20.79 6.89 2.55
C SER A 35 22.28 7.15 2.33
N VAL A 36 22.96 6.31 1.54
CA VAL A 36 24.39 6.49 1.24
C VAL A 36 24.62 7.52 0.15
N VAL A 37 23.84 7.49 -0.94
CA VAL A 37 23.99 8.41 -2.07
C VAL A 37 23.62 9.83 -1.69
N ILE A 38 22.53 10.02 -0.95
CA ILE A 38 22.03 11.36 -0.61
C ILE A 38 22.76 11.98 0.59
N ARG A 39 23.32 11.17 1.49
CA ARG A 39 24.20 11.67 2.55
C ARG A 39 25.41 12.46 2.02
N ARG A 40 25.78 12.30 0.75
CA ARG A 40 26.86 13.01 0.08
C ARG A 40 26.46 14.30 -0.63
N GLY A 41 25.18 14.61 -0.70
CA GLY A 41 24.70 15.83 -1.35
C GLY A 41 23.62 16.49 -0.51
N ASP A 42 23.86 17.73 -0.07
CA ASP A 42 22.89 18.61 0.60
C ASP A 42 21.66 18.94 -0.26
N PHE A 43 21.46 18.21 -1.35
CA PHE A 43 20.52 18.55 -2.41
C PHE A 43 19.03 18.25 -2.09
N LEU A 44 18.73 17.40 -1.09
CA LEU A 44 17.35 16.96 -0.86
C LEU A 44 16.80 17.25 0.54
N THR A 45 17.62 17.78 1.41
CA THR A 45 17.26 18.05 2.81
C THR A 45 16.94 19.55 3.01
N GLY A 46 15.71 19.97 2.72
CA GLY A 46 15.20 21.29 3.09
C GLY A 46 15.31 21.54 4.61
N SER A 47 14.18 21.68 5.25
CA SER A 47 14.04 21.79 6.73
C SER A 47 14.18 20.47 7.47
N VAL A 48 14.40 19.34 6.77
CA VAL A 48 14.48 18.00 7.37
C VAL A 48 15.86 17.78 7.99
N THR A 49 15.91 17.73 9.30
CA THR A 49 17.13 17.53 10.08
C THR A 49 17.72 16.13 9.93
N ASN A 50 16.87 15.09 9.70
CA ASN A 50 17.27 13.69 9.60
C ASN A 50 16.71 13.02 8.33
N PHE A 51 17.44 13.11 7.22
CA PHE A 51 17.04 12.49 5.95
C PHE A 51 16.80 10.97 6.03
N PRO A 52 17.60 10.15 6.77
CA PRO A 52 17.33 8.73 6.90
C PRO A 52 15.97 8.40 7.54
N GLU A 53 15.53 9.17 8.54
CA GLU A 53 14.23 9.01 9.18
C GLU A 53 13.09 9.36 8.21
N PHE A 54 13.25 10.46 7.48
CA PHE A 54 12.32 10.89 6.45
C PHE A 54 12.11 9.82 5.38
N LEU A 55 13.21 9.28 4.85
CA LEU A 55 13.21 8.24 3.83
C LEU A 55 12.61 6.93 4.35
N ALA A 56 12.99 6.54 5.56
CA ALA A 56 12.52 5.32 6.20
C ALA A 56 11.00 5.29 6.34
N ALA A 57 10.40 6.37 6.84
CA ALA A 57 8.95 6.51 6.97
C ALA A 57 8.24 6.34 5.61
N GLY A 58 8.76 6.98 4.57
CA GLY A 58 8.23 6.85 3.21
C GLY A 58 8.32 5.42 2.65
N LEU A 59 9.47 4.76 2.83
CA LEU A 59 9.68 3.39 2.36
C LEU A 59 8.80 2.36 3.08
N ILE A 60 8.59 2.52 4.40
CA ILE A 60 7.69 1.66 5.17
C ILE A 60 6.28 1.78 4.61
N MET A 61 5.79 3.00 4.42
CA MET A 61 4.46 3.23 3.88
C MET A 61 4.33 2.71 2.45
N MET A 62 5.32 2.94 1.58
CA MET A 62 5.33 2.42 0.23
C MET A 62 5.22 0.89 0.19
N ALA A 63 5.97 0.18 1.03
CA ALA A 63 5.91 -1.27 1.13
C ALA A 63 4.54 -1.77 1.59
N MET A 64 3.92 -1.08 2.57
CA MET A 64 2.56 -1.38 3.04
C MET A 64 1.53 -1.24 1.93
N LEU A 65 1.53 -0.11 1.24
CA LEU A 65 0.55 0.23 0.20
C LEU A 65 0.60 -0.77 -0.96
N GLN A 66 1.80 -1.06 -1.45
CA GLN A 66 2.01 -2.02 -2.54
C GLN A 66 1.55 -3.43 -2.16
N ASN A 67 1.84 -3.87 -0.93
CA ASN A 67 1.41 -5.19 -0.45
C ASN A 67 -0.09 -5.28 -0.19
N ALA A 68 -0.72 -4.23 0.33
CA ALA A 68 -2.17 -4.19 0.48
C ALA A 68 -2.90 -4.31 -0.86
N PHE A 69 -2.46 -3.54 -1.87
CA PHE A 69 -2.96 -3.61 -3.24
C PHE A 69 -2.74 -5.00 -3.88
N ALA A 70 -1.51 -5.49 -3.82
CA ALA A 70 -1.14 -6.77 -4.44
C ALA A 70 -1.90 -7.95 -3.85
N ASN A 71 -2.15 -7.94 -2.53
CA ASN A 71 -2.89 -9.02 -1.88
C ASN A 71 -4.32 -9.16 -2.39
N THR A 72 -5.08 -8.06 -2.39
CA THR A 72 -6.48 -8.09 -2.78
C THR A 72 -6.66 -8.32 -4.27
N SER A 73 -5.85 -7.64 -5.10
CA SER A 73 -5.93 -7.79 -6.55
C SER A 73 -5.53 -9.19 -7.01
N SER A 74 -4.43 -9.75 -6.47
CA SER A 74 -3.99 -11.10 -6.84
C SER A 74 -4.94 -12.19 -6.34
N SER A 75 -5.50 -12.06 -5.13
CA SER A 75 -6.47 -13.03 -4.60
C SER A 75 -7.70 -13.15 -5.47
N LEU A 76 -8.26 -12.01 -5.93
CA LEU A 76 -9.44 -11.99 -6.80
C LEU A 76 -9.13 -12.56 -8.19
N VAL A 77 -8.02 -12.16 -8.80
CA VAL A 77 -7.64 -12.69 -10.12
C VAL A 77 -7.34 -14.18 -10.04
N LEU A 78 -6.65 -14.62 -8.97
CA LEU A 78 -6.37 -16.05 -8.76
C LEU A 78 -7.67 -16.86 -8.68
N SER A 79 -8.67 -16.37 -7.91
CA SER A 79 -9.97 -17.03 -7.77
C SER A 79 -10.71 -17.12 -9.11
N LYS A 80 -10.60 -16.11 -9.98
CA LYS A 80 -11.17 -16.13 -11.32
C LYS A 80 -10.45 -17.13 -12.23
N VAL A 81 -9.13 -17.08 -12.28
CA VAL A 81 -8.31 -17.94 -13.15
C VAL A 81 -8.46 -19.43 -12.78
N GLN A 82 -8.61 -19.72 -11.49
CA GLN A 82 -8.83 -21.08 -10.99
C GLN A 82 -10.28 -21.55 -11.09
N GLY A 83 -11.22 -20.66 -11.44
CA GLY A 83 -12.65 -20.97 -11.49
C GLY A 83 -13.33 -21.06 -10.11
N ASN A 84 -12.60 -20.79 -9.01
CA ASN A 84 -13.11 -20.89 -7.63
C ASN A 84 -13.94 -19.66 -7.21
N ILE A 85 -14.11 -18.69 -8.10
CA ILE A 85 -14.89 -17.48 -7.80
C ILE A 85 -16.34 -17.81 -7.47
N ILE A 86 -16.87 -18.88 -8.03
CA ILE A 86 -18.23 -19.38 -7.78
C ILE A 86 -18.36 -19.83 -6.33
N ASP A 87 -17.37 -20.51 -5.78
CA ASP A 87 -17.39 -21.00 -4.39
C ASP A 87 -17.40 -19.85 -3.37
N ILE A 88 -16.81 -18.70 -3.75
CA ILE A 88 -16.80 -17.47 -2.94
C ILE A 88 -18.16 -16.76 -3.00
N LEU A 89 -18.85 -16.86 -4.12
CA LEU A 89 -20.16 -16.21 -4.34
C LEU A 89 -21.35 -17.08 -3.93
N MET A 90 -21.16 -18.40 -3.72
CA MET A 90 -22.22 -19.32 -3.31
C MET A 90 -22.73 -19.09 -1.86
N PRO A 91 -21.89 -18.77 -0.85
CA PRO A 91 -22.41 -18.44 0.46
C PRO A 91 -23.31 -17.20 0.39
N PRO A 92 -24.36 -17.13 1.22
CA PRO A 92 -25.30 -15.99 1.25
C PRO A 92 -24.66 -14.75 1.93
N LEU A 93 -23.54 -14.30 1.36
CA LEU A 93 -22.82 -13.10 1.82
C LEU A 93 -23.35 -11.88 1.08
N THR A 94 -23.53 -10.78 1.81
CA THR A 94 -23.83 -9.50 1.19
C THR A 94 -22.60 -8.93 0.50
N ALA A 95 -22.82 -8.10 -0.54
CA ALA A 95 -21.71 -7.42 -1.23
C ALA A 95 -20.81 -6.60 -0.27
N GLY A 96 -21.42 -6.05 0.80
CA GLY A 96 -20.68 -5.32 1.84
C GLY A 96 -19.77 -6.21 2.66
N GLU A 97 -20.24 -7.38 3.10
CA GLU A 97 -19.43 -8.34 3.86
C GLU A 97 -18.27 -8.88 3.01
N LEU A 98 -18.51 -9.13 1.73
CA LEU A 98 -17.49 -9.58 0.80
C LEU A 98 -16.42 -8.52 0.61
N THR A 99 -16.83 -7.27 0.34
CA THR A 99 -15.90 -6.12 0.22
C THR A 99 -15.08 -5.95 1.49
N PHE A 100 -15.73 -6.01 2.67
CA PHE A 100 -15.04 -5.87 3.96
C PHE A 100 -14.03 -6.97 4.19
N SER A 101 -14.38 -8.22 3.93
CA SER A 101 -13.52 -9.38 4.16
C SER A 101 -12.25 -9.31 3.30
N TYR A 102 -12.39 -8.98 2.00
CA TYR A 102 -11.24 -8.80 1.11
C TYR A 102 -10.39 -7.60 1.51
N ALA A 103 -11.04 -6.46 1.82
CA ALA A 103 -10.33 -5.25 2.21
C ALA A 103 -9.51 -5.47 3.49
N MET A 104 -10.09 -6.11 4.51
CA MET A 104 -9.40 -6.43 5.75
C MET A 104 -8.24 -7.42 5.54
N GLY A 105 -8.38 -8.39 4.65
CA GLY A 105 -7.29 -9.27 4.28
C GLY A 105 -6.07 -8.50 3.72
N GLY A 106 -6.31 -7.49 2.88
CA GLY A 106 -5.26 -6.61 2.36
C GLY A 106 -4.67 -5.69 3.43
N VAL A 107 -5.52 -5.13 4.31
CA VAL A 107 -5.07 -4.29 5.44
C VAL A 107 -4.15 -5.07 6.37
N VAL A 108 -4.56 -6.26 6.81
CA VAL A 108 -3.75 -7.09 7.70
C VAL A 108 -2.39 -7.41 7.07
N ARG A 109 -2.37 -7.81 5.80
CA ARG A 109 -1.12 -8.09 5.10
C ARG A 109 -0.24 -6.84 4.96
N GLY A 110 -0.81 -5.70 4.57
CA GLY A 110 -0.09 -4.43 4.48
C GLY A 110 0.56 -4.06 5.81
N ILE A 111 -0.20 -4.11 6.90
CA ILE A 111 0.30 -3.80 8.25
C ILE A 111 1.41 -4.77 8.67
N VAL A 112 1.24 -6.07 8.47
CA VAL A 112 2.28 -7.07 8.82
C VAL A 112 3.58 -6.80 8.06
N VAL A 113 3.50 -6.48 6.77
CA VAL A 113 4.68 -6.12 5.97
C VAL A 113 5.29 -4.81 6.47
N GLY A 114 4.49 -3.76 6.69
CA GLY A 114 4.96 -2.48 7.20
C GLY A 114 5.66 -2.60 8.55
N VAL A 115 5.07 -3.31 9.51
CA VAL A 115 5.67 -3.58 10.82
C VAL A 115 6.97 -4.35 10.66
N SER A 116 7.02 -5.36 9.78
CA SER A 116 8.24 -6.12 9.56
C SER A 116 9.37 -5.31 8.93
N VAL A 117 9.05 -4.39 8.00
CA VAL A 117 10.00 -3.45 7.41
C VAL A 117 10.46 -2.43 8.46
N PHE A 118 9.53 -1.91 9.28
CA PHE A 118 9.86 -1.01 10.39
C PHE A 118 10.88 -1.64 11.33
N PHE A 119 10.67 -2.88 11.76
CA PHE A 119 11.63 -3.59 12.62
C PHE A 119 13.02 -3.71 11.98
N VAL A 120 13.10 -3.99 10.70
CA VAL A 120 14.39 -4.11 10.01
C VAL A 120 15.08 -2.75 9.93
N ILE A 121 14.36 -1.67 9.61
CA ILE A 121 14.93 -0.33 9.48
C ILE A 121 15.31 0.25 10.87
N SER A 122 14.60 -0.10 11.94
CA SER A 122 14.89 0.38 13.29
C SER A 122 16.26 -0.05 13.83
N PHE A 123 16.91 -1.04 13.24
CA PHE A 123 18.32 -1.34 13.55
C PHE A 123 19.30 -0.28 12.99
N PHE A 124 18.89 0.54 12.04
CA PHE A 124 19.74 1.53 11.36
C PHE A 124 19.35 2.97 11.65
N VAL A 125 18.11 3.19 12.07
CA VAL A 125 17.52 4.51 12.33
C VAL A 125 16.80 4.48 13.67
N GLU A 126 17.11 5.44 14.52
CA GLU A 126 16.40 5.66 15.79
C GLU A 126 15.15 6.49 15.48
N PHE A 127 13.97 5.95 15.78
CA PHE A 127 12.70 6.65 15.61
C PHE A 127 12.23 7.18 16.98
N GLU A 128 12.09 8.49 17.08
CA GLU A 128 11.35 9.11 18.17
C GLU A 128 9.89 9.23 17.74
N THR A 129 9.03 8.29 18.16
CA THR A 129 7.61 8.31 17.82
C THR A 129 6.92 9.55 18.39
N PHE A 130 6.49 10.47 17.51
CA PHE A 130 5.92 11.74 17.91
C PHE A 130 4.42 11.63 18.23
N HIS A 131 3.64 10.97 17.34
CA HIS A 131 2.20 10.78 17.50
C HIS A 131 1.73 9.39 17.08
N PHE A 132 1.59 8.48 18.04
CA PHE A 132 1.17 7.09 17.81
C PHE A 132 -0.22 6.97 17.17
N GLY A 133 -1.15 7.86 17.47
CA GLY A 133 -2.48 7.87 16.87
C GLY A 133 -2.47 8.12 15.37
N PHE A 134 -1.60 9.01 14.88
CA PHE A 134 -1.43 9.26 13.43
C PHE A 134 -0.80 8.06 12.73
N ILE A 135 0.13 7.36 13.36
CA ILE A 135 0.73 6.14 12.83
C ILE A 135 -0.35 5.09 12.58
N ILE A 136 -1.12 4.74 13.61
CA ILE A 136 -2.18 3.71 13.50
C ILE A 136 -3.24 4.11 12.48
N PHE A 137 -3.69 5.36 12.53
CA PHE A 137 -4.69 5.88 11.61
C PHE A 137 -4.24 5.72 10.14
N HIS A 138 -3.05 6.20 9.79
CA HIS A 138 -2.56 6.14 8.43
C HIS A 138 -2.19 4.73 8.00
N MET A 139 -1.63 3.89 8.90
CA MET A 139 -1.41 2.47 8.61
C MET A 139 -2.70 1.76 8.21
N PHE A 140 -3.78 2.00 8.93
CA PHE A 140 -5.06 1.35 8.67
C PHE A 140 -5.74 1.91 7.42
N PHE A 141 -5.99 3.21 7.36
CA PHE A 141 -6.77 3.82 6.28
C PHE A 141 -6.02 3.87 4.95
N ALA A 142 -4.71 4.02 4.96
CA ALA A 142 -3.90 3.96 3.75
C ALA A 142 -3.87 2.53 3.16
N SER A 143 -3.64 1.51 4.00
CA SER A 143 -3.74 0.12 3.57
C SER A 143 -5.15 -0.24 3.09
N MET A 144 -6.21 0.29 3.74
CA MET A 144 -7.59 0.10 3.35
C MET A 144 -7.87 0.68 1.96
N ALA A 145 -7.42 1.91 1.68
CA ALA A 145 -7.60 2.55 0.38
C ALA A 145 -6.97 1.74 -0.75
N LEU A 146 -5.70 1.33 -0.60
CA LEU A 146 -5.00 0.53 -1.61
C LEU A 146 -5.58 -0.90 -1.73
N SER A 147 -6.06 -1.45 -0.63
CA SER A 147 -6.79 -2.72 -0.62
C SER A 147 -8.08 -2.63 -1.44
N LEU A 148 -8.88 -1.58 -1.24
CA LEU A 148 -10.10 -1.32 -2.01
C LEU A 148 -9.80 -1.07 -3.50
N LEU A 149 -8.76 -0.31 -3.80
CA LEU A 149 -8.29 -0.10 -5.17
C LEU A 149 -7.85 -1.43 -5.81
N GLY A 150 -7.21 -2.30 -5.04
CA GLY A 150 -6.85 -3.66 -5.44
C GLY A 150 -8.06 -4.55 -5.69
N ILE A 151 -9.15 -4.42 -4.92
CA ILE A 151 -10.42 -5.10 -5.18
C ILE A 151 -11.00 -4.65 -6.52
N ILE A 152 -11.11 -3.34 -6.75
CA ILE A 152 -11.62 -2.78 -8.00
C ILE A 152 -10.80 -3.26 -9.20
N GLY A 153 -9.47 -3.19 -9.09
CA GLY A 153 -8.54 -3.69 -10.10
C GLY A 153 -8.67 -5.20 -10.33
N GLY A 154 -8.81 -5.99 -9.27
CA GLY A 154 -8.97 -7.44 -9.32
C GLY A 154 -10.31 -7.87 -9.95
N ILE A 155 -11.41 -7.14 -9.67
CA ILE A 155 -12.71 -7.38 -10.31
C ILE A 155 -12.64 -7.04 -11.81
N TRP A 156 -11.97 -5.93 -12.17
CA TRP A 156 -11.83 -5.51 -13.56
C TRP A 156 -10.93 -6.43 -14.38
N SER A 157 -9.89 -6.98 -13.77
CA SER A 157 -8.87 -7.78 -14.44
C SER A 157 -9.31 -9.22 -14.68
N GLU A 158 -8.99 -9.76 -15.84
CA GLU A 158 -9.23 -11.16 -16.22
C GLU A 158 -7.96 -12.01 -16.13
N LYS A 159 -6.79 -11.35 -16.21
CA LYS A 159 -5.47 -12.00 -16.21
C LYS A 159 -4.51 -11.30 -15.25
N PHE A 160 -3.50 -12.03 -14.78
CA PHE A 160 -2.44 -11.46 -13.95
C PHE A 160 -1.68 -10.32 -14.64
N ASP A 161 -1.53 -10.39 -15.99
CA ASP A 161 -0.84 -9.35 -16.75
C ASP A 161 -1.52 -7.97 -16.63
N HIS A 162 -2.86 -7.93 -16.52
CA HIS A 162 -3.60 -6.69 -16.32
C HIS A 162 -3.26 -6.06 -14.96
N ILE A 163 -3.17 -6.90 -13.89
CA ILE A 163 -2.77 -6.42 -12.55
C ILE A 163 -1.32 -5.95 -12.55
N ALA A 164 -0.43 -6.70 -13.20
CA ALA A 164 0.97 -6.30 -13.32
C ALA A 164 1.11 -4.96 -14.06
N ALA A 165 0.33 -4.74 -15.12
CA ALA A 165 0.30 -3.47 -15.81
C ALA A 165 -0.19 -2.32 -14.92
N VAL A 166 -1.32 -2.49 -14.20
CA VAL A 166 -1.82 -1.48 -13.26
C VAL A 166 -0.80 -1.18 -12.17
N THR A 167 -0.18 -2.22 -11.61
CA THR A 167 0.84 -2.04 -10.56
C THR A 167 2.03 -1.23 -11.09
N ASN A 168 2.58 -1.60 -12.25
CA ASN A 168 3.80 -1.00 -12.76
C ASN A 168 3.58 0.38 -13.39
N PHE A 169 2.44 0.62 -14.03
CA PHE A 169 2.18 1.88 -14.73
C PHE A 169 1.35 2.88 -13.92
N VAL A 170 0.63 2.46 -12.90
CA VAL A 170 -0.21 3.34 -12.09
C VAL A 170 0.27 3.39 -10.64
N VAL A 171 0.25 2.25 -9.93
CA VAL A 171 0.53 2.25 -8.49
C VAL A 171 1.98 2.64 -8.20
N THR A 172 2.94 2.05 -8.90
CA THR A 172 4.35 2.33 -8.68
C THR A 172 4.73 3.78 -8.97
N PRO A 173 4.40 4.40 -10.12
CA PRO A 173 4.69 5.81 -10.35
C PRO A 173 4.00 6.74 -9.33
N LEU A 174 2.75 6.46 -8.95
CA LEU A 174 2.05 7.25 -7.94
C LEU A 174 2.74 7.19 -6.57
N THR A 175 3.27 6.01 -6.19
CA THR A 175 4.02 5.86 -4.93
C THR A 175 5.37 6.59 -4.98
N PHE A 176 6.05 6.61 -6.12
CA PHE A 176 7.28 7.40 -6.29
C PHE A 176 7.03 8.92 -6.26
N LEU A 177 5.93 9.37 -6.87
CA LEU A 177 5.53 10.79 -6.90
C LEU A 177 4.89 11.27 -5.60
N SER A 178 4.74 10.42 -4.59
CA SER A 178 4.10 10.76 -3.30
C SER A 178 5.02 11.44 -2.29
N GLY A 179 6.19 11.94 -2.70
CA GLY A 179 7.15 12.52 -1.76
C GLY A 179 7.83 11.48 -0.85
N THR A 180 7.84 10.20 -1.24
CA THR A 180 8.54 9.14 -0.50
C THR A 180 10.04 9.40 -0.41
N PHE A 181 10.65 9.89 -1.48
CA PHE A 181 12.10 10.06 -1.63
C PHE A 181 12.58 11.51 -1.53
N TYR A 182 11.68 12.48 -1.57
CA TYR A 182 11.96 13.91 -1.57
C TYR A 182 10.85 14.70 -0.89
N SER A 183 11.16 15.87 -0.34
CA SER A 183 10.15 16.80 0.16
C SER A 183 9.51 17.58 -1.00
N ILE A 184 8.19 17.78 -0.93
CA ILE A 184 7.42 18.51 -1.95
C ILE A 184 7.79 20.00 -2.00
N GLU A 185 8.28 20.57 -0.91
CA GLU A 185 8.76 21.96 -0.85
C GLU A 185 9.86 22.28 -1.88
N ARG A 186 10.56 21.25 -2.37
CA ARG A 186 11.68 21.40 -3.32
C ARG A 186 11.30 21.23 -4.78
N LEU A 187 10.07 20.83 -5.05
CA LEU A 187 9.59 20.74 -6.42
C LEU A 187 9.27 22.13 -6.98
N PRO A 188 9.51 22.35 -8.30
CA PRO A 188 8.96 23.52 -8.99
C PRO A 188 7.45 23.60 -8.75
N GLU A 189 6.89 24.82 -8.72
CA GLU A 189 5.49 25.07 -8.36
C GLU A 189 4.50 24.20 -9.12
N ASP A 190 4.70 24.00 -10.43
CA ASP A 190 3.83 23.18 -11.27
C ASP A 190 3.80 21.70 -10.81
N TRP A 191 4.94 21.12 -10.44
CA TRP A 191 5.05 19.74 -9.97
C TRP A 191 4.56 19.55 -8.54
N SER A 192 4.68 20.58 -7.71
CA SER A 192 4.13 20.60 -6.36
C SER A 192 2.60 20.46 -6.37
N TYR A 193 1.90 21.14 -7.28
CA TYR A 193 0.46 20.98 -7.46
C TYR A 193 0.09 19.53 -7.85
N PHE A 194 0.79 18.93 -8.81
CA PHE A 194 0.54 17.54 -9.20
C PHE A 194 0.77 16.56 -8.04
N ALA A 195 1.81 16.78 -7.24
CA ALA A 195 2.09 15.93 -6.08
C ALA A 195 1.01 16.04 -5.00
N GLN A 196 0.44 17.23 -4.77
CA GLN A 196 -0.67 17.46 -3.84
C GLN A 196 -1.99 16.83 -4.29
N PHE A 197 -2.20 16.62 -5.60
CA PHE A 197 -3.35 15.86 -6.09
C PHE A 197 -3.20 14.35 -5.87
N ASN A 198 -2.00 13.87 -5.61
CA ASN A 198 -1.75 12.46 -5.40
C ASN A 198 -2.26 12.01 -4.02
N PRO A 199 -3.25 11.09 -3.95
CA PRO A 199 -3.77 10.62 -2.67
C PRO A 199 -2.72 9.93 -1.79
N ILE A 200 -1.74 9.29 -2.41
CA ILE A 200 -0.67 8.57 -1.71
C ILE A 200 0.23 9.55 -0.95
N PHE A 201 0.36 10.79 -1.41
CA PHE A 201 1.11 11.83 -0.71
C PHE A 201 0.60 12.03 0.72
N TYR A 202 -0.70 12.25 0.90
CA TYR A 202 -1.28 12.46 2.22
C TYR A 202 -1.20 11.22 3.13
N MET A 203 -1.18 10.02 2.54
CA MET A 203 -0.99 8.79 3.29
C MET A 203 0.44 8.68 3.84
N VAL A 204 1.44 9.01 3.01
CA VAL A 204 2.86 9.00 3.38
C VAL A 204 3.17 10.13 4.36
N ASP A 205 2.68 11.34 4.09
CA ASP A 205 2.96 12.52 4.88
C ASP A 205 2.40 12.43 6.31
N GLY A 206 1.14 12.00 6.44
CA GLY A 206 0.55 11.82 7.76
C GLY A 206 1.18 10.69 8.58
N PHE A 207 1.62 9.60 7.95
CA PHE A 207 2.38 8.54 8.61
C PHE A 207 3.76 9.04 9.06
N ARG A 208 4.44 9.81 8.20
CA ARG A 208 5.72 10.45 8.48
C ARG A 208 5.60 11.39 9.66
N TYR A 209 4.57 12.22 9.71
CA TYR A 209 4.30 13.08 10.85
C TYR A 209 4.17 12.29 12.16
N GLY A 210 3.51 11.15 12.13
CA GLY A 210 3.40 10.28 13.28
C GLY A 210 4.75 9.77 13.81
N LEU A 211 5.70 9.48 12.91
CA LEU A 211 7.01 8.94 13.25
C LEU A 211 8.04 10.02 13.59
N THR A 212 8.08 11.13 12.84
CA THR A 212 9.17 12.11 12.91
C THR A 212 8.72 13.50 13.38
N GLY A 213 7.40 13.73 13.50
CA GLY A 213 6.84 15.05 13.79
C GLY A 213 6.89 16.05 12.64
N TYR A 214 7.44 15.66 11.48
CA TYR A 214 7.54 16.49 10.29
C TYR A 214 6.44 16.16 9.28
N ALA A 215 5.77 17.18 8.75
CA ALA A 215 4.79 17.07 7.68
C ALA A 215 5.04 18.15 6.63
N ASP A 216 4.95 17.77 5.35
CA ASP A 216 5.05 18.69 4.19
C ASP A 216 3.69 19.34 3.89
N GLY A 217 2.57 18.70 4.27
CA GLY A 217 1.21 19.12 3.97
C GLY A 217 0.37 19.50 5.19
N ASN A 218 -0.86 19.97 4.92
CA ASN A 218 -1.82 20.22 5.98
C ASN A 218 -2.44 18.89 6.46
N LEU A 219 -2.16 18.52 7.70
CA LEU A 219 -2.59 17.24 8.30
C LEU A 219 -4.12 17.07 8.32
N LEU A 220 -4.88 18.15 8.57
CA LEU A 220 -6.34 18.06 8.60
C LEU A 220 -6.90 17.74 7.21
N TYR A 221 -6.40 18.43 6.18
CA TYR A 221 -6.76 18.10 4.79
C TYR A 221 -6.36 16.67 4.44
N GLY A 222 -5.19 16.21 4.86
CA GLY A 222 -4.73 14.84 4.64
C GLY A 222 -5.67 13.80 5.22
N VAL A 223 -6.08 13.95 6.47
CA VAL A 223 -7.03 13.05 7.14
C VAL A 223 -8.37 13.02 6.41
N LEU A 224 -8.94 14.20 6.10
CA LEU A 224 -10.23 14.28 5.39
C LEU A 224 -10.14 13.69 3.98
N TYR A 225 -9.02 13.94 3.28
CA TYR A 225 -8.79 13.39 1.94
C TYR A 225 -8.72 11.86 1.95
N VAL A 226 -7.94 11.29 2.87
CA VAL A 226 -7.80 9.83 3.01
C VAL A 226 -9.15 9.19 3.38
N LEU A 227 -9.93 9.78 4.29
CA LEU A 227 -11.25 9.28 4.66
C LEU A 227 -12.25 9.36 3.49
N SER A 228 -12.29 10.48 2.78
CA SER A 228 -13.17 10.65 1.61
C SER A 228 -12.83 9.67 0.50
N LEU A 229 -11.55 9.48 0.22
CA LEU A 229 -11.08 8.50 -0.75
C LEU A 229 -11.51 7.06 -0.38
N ASN A 230 -11.34 6.68 0.89
CA ASN A 230 -11.79 5.38 1.37
C ASN A 230 -13.30 5.19 1.18
N ALA A 231 -14.11 6.21 1.50
CA ALA A 231 -15.56 6.15 1.31
C ALA A 231 -15.95 5.98 -0.17
N ILE A 232 -15.30 6.72 -1.06
CA ILE A 232 -15.51 6.65 -2.51
C ILE A 232 -15.11 5.26 -3.04
N LEU A 233 -13.92 4.78 -2.71
CA LEU A 233 -13.44 3.47 -3.16
C LEU A 233 -14.30 2.33 -2.59
N TRP A 234 -14.75 2.45 -1.35
CA TRP A 234 -15.70 1.50 -0.75
C TRP A 234 -16.99 1.44 -1.53
N PHE A 235 -17.55 2.60 -1.85
CA PHE A 235 -18.78 2.67 -2.64
C PHE A 235 -18.61 2.00 -4.01
N PHE A 236 -17.54 2.28 -4.73
CA PHE A 236 -17.26 1.65 -6.03
C PHE A 236 -17.09 0.13 -5.91
N ALA A 237 -16.29 -0.34 -4.95
CA ALA A 237 -16.10 -1.78 -4.73
C ALA A 237 -17.42 -2.49 -4.36
N TYR A 238 -18.24 -1.87 -3.51
CA TYR A 238 -19.57 -2.38 -3.15
C TYR A 238 -20.50 -2.48 -4.36
N VAL A 239 -20.56 -1.45 -5.20
CA VAL A 239 -21.40 -1.44 -6.42
C VAL A 239 -20.93 -2.50 -7.41
N MET A 240 -19.62 -2.68 -7.59
CA MET A 240 -19.08 -3.70 -8.50
C MET A 240 -19.41 -5.12 -8.03
N PHE A 241 -19.33 -5.41 -6.72
CA PHE A 241 -19.74 -6.70 -6.17
C PHE A 241 -21.25 -6.90 -6.26
N SER A 242 -22.06 -5.88 -5.93
CA SER A 242 -23.53 -5.98 -5.96
C SER A 242 -24.06 -6.17 -7.40
N ALA A 243 -23.43 -5.53 -8.37
CA ALA A 243 -23.77 -5.69 -9.79
C ALA A 243 -23.29 -7.01 -10.40
N GLY A 244 -22.40 -7.75 -9.72
CA GLY A 244 -21.78 -8.96 -10.24
C GLY A 244 -20.90 -8.69 -11.47
N TYR A 245 -20.37 -7.46 -11.58
CA TYR A 245 -19.61 -7.02 -12.75
C TYR A 245 -18.35 -7.87 -12.95
N ARG A 246 -18.22 -8.51 -14.15
CA ARG A 246 -17.08 -9.38 -14.51
C ARG A 246 -16.71 -10.47 -13.48
N LEU A 247 -17.64 -10.86 -12.62
CA LEU A 247 -17.48 -11.97 -11.68
C LEU A 247 -17.95 -13.31 -12.31
N LYS A 248 -18.79 -13.22 -13.34
CA LYS A 248 -19.23 -14.37 -14.13
C LYS A 248 -18.44 -14.38 -15.44
N THR A 249 -17.58 -15.34 -15.61
CA THR A 249 -16.98 -15.74 -16.89
C THR A 249 -17.79 -16.87 -17.51
#